data_63e0e55fbfc3650567d4408782eaf487
#
_entry.id   63e0e55fbfc3650567d4408782eaf487
#
_cell.length_a   1.000
_cell.length_b   1.000
_cell.length_c   1.000
_cell.angle_alpha   90.00
_cell.angle_beta   90.00
_cell.angle_gamma   90.00
#
_symmetry.space_group_name_H-M   'P 1'
#
loop_
_entity.id
_entity.type
_entity.pdbx_description
1 polymer ?
#
loop_
_entity_poly.entity_id
_entity_poly.type
_entity_poly.pdbx_seq_one_letter_code
_entity_poly.pdbx_strand_id
1 'polypeptide(L)'
;MERFKQKLQQAGIPFRENEPLAAHCTFKIGGPAQLFVQPQTEQQLCSAVALCKEQAVRYYLLGNGSNILFADEGFAGVVIDISALGSDIAIEGNMLTAGAGVRLAALCRAALEHGLSGLEFAYGIPGTVGGAVYMNAGAYGGEMKDVLTVVRDLTAEGEVVQASAAELDLSYRHSIFEENGGCILSAQFALQPGNAADIRAKMDELMAKRVDKQPLDKPSAGSTFKRPAGAFAAALIDQCGLRGFCHGGAAVSDKHCGFVVNLGGATCADVLALCDEVRAIVKEKTGYELEKEIRVVK
;
A
#
# COMPACT_ATOMS: atom_id res chain seq x y z
N MET A 1 26.87 9.98 1.11
CA MET A 1 25.74 10.19 2.04
C MET A 1 25.82 11.50 2.84
N GLU A 2 26.99 11.96 3.33
CA GLU A 2 27.09 13.23 4.08
C GLU A 2 26.64 14.45 3.26
N ARG A 3 27.08 14.57 2.00
CA ARG A 3 26.64 15.64 1.08
C ARG A 3 25.12 15.60 0.83
N PHE A 4 24.54 14.40 0.79
CA PHE A 4 23.10 14.21 0.65
C PHE A 4 22.34 14.79 1.86
N LYS A 5 22.78 14.44 3.07
CA LYS A 5 22.20 14.94 4.33
C LYS A 5 22.27 16.47 4.43
N GLN A 6 23.43 17.05 4.08
CA GLN A 6 23.60 18.51 4.06
C GLN A 6 22.61 19.21 3.14
N LYS A 7 22.36 18.63 1.94
CA LYS A 7 21.37 19.18 1.00
C LYS A 7 19.93 19.04 1.52
N LEU A 8 19.58 17.92 2.17
CA LEU A 8 18.28 17.78 2.84
C LEU A 8 18.10 18.83 3.94
N GLN A 9 19.11 19.06 4.77
CA GLN A 9 19.09 20.10 5.82
C GLN A 9 18.91 21.51 5.25
N GLN A 10 19.65 21.85 4.18
CA GLN A 10 19.54 23.13 3.50
C GLN A 10 18.15 23.35 2.88
N ALA A 11 17.53 22.27 2.39
CA ALA A 11 16.15 22.30 1.85
C ALA A 11 15.08 22.22 2.96
N GLY A 12 15.46 22.13 4.24
CA GLY A 12 14.52 22.01 5.36
C GLY A 12 13.69 20.73 5.32
N ILE A 13 14.22 19.66 4.68
CA ILE A 13 13.53 18.37 4.57
C ILE A 13 13.89 17.50 5.78
N PRO A 14 12.91 17.11 6.62
CA PRO A 14 13.17 16.25 7.78
C PRO A 14 13.67 14.86 7.37
N PHE A 15 14.65 14.34 8.08
CA PHE A 15 15.10 12.97 7.88
C PHE A 15 15.61 12.36 9.19
N ARG A 16 15.70 11.03 9.22
CA ARG A 16 16.30 10.23 10.29
C ARG A 16 17.30 9.25 9.70
N GLU A 17 18.34 8.93 10.45
CA GLU A 17 19.35 7.94 10.07
C GLU A 17 19.05 6.61 10.77
N ASN A 18 19.29 5.50 10.09
CA ASN A 18 19.11 4.15 10.62
C ASN A 18 17.73 3.91 11.24
N GLU A 19 16.69 4.49 10.59
CA GLU A 19 15.31 4.40 11.09
C GLU A 19 14.74 2.98 10.88
N PRO A 20 14.25 2.32 11.95
CA PRO A 20 13.69 0.97 11.84
C PRO A 20 12.42 0.93 10.98
N LEU A 21 12.46 0.27 9.82
CA LEU A 21 11.34 0.19 8.89
C LEU A 21 10.15 -0.62 9.42
N ALA A 22 10.38 -1.51 10.38
CA ALA A 22 9.33 -2.20 11.11
C ALA A 22 8.33 -1.25 11.79
N ALA A 23 8.75 -0.03 12.16
CA ALA A 23 7.87 0.99 12.71
C ALA A 23 6.91 1.60 11.67
N HIS A 24 7.28 1.53 10.39
CA HIS A 24 6.63 2.20 9.27
C HIS A 24 5.85 1.26 8.33
N CYS A 25 5.63 0.02 8.73
CA CYS A 25 4.79 -0.92 7.98
C CYS A 25 3.83 -1.68 8.90
N THR A 26 2.72 -2.16 8.32
CA THR A 26 1.70 -2.89 9.10
C THR A 26 2.13 -4.29 9.49
N PHE A 27 3.12 -4.88 8.81
CA PHE A 27 3.68 -6.19 9.13
C PHE A 27 4.59 -6.17 10.36
N LYS A 28 5.11 -4.99 10.72
CA LYS A 28 6.05 -4.79 11.83
C LYS A 28 7.33 -5.62 11.69
N ILE A 29 7.80 -5.76 10.45
CA ILE A 29 9.02 -6.46 10.06
C ILE A 29 9.87 -5.53 9.20
N GLY A 30 11.17 -5.52 9.41
CA GLY A 30 12.14 -4.78 8.59
C GLY A 30 13.26 -4.16 9.41
N GLY A 31 14.46 -4.26 8.87
CA GLY A 31 15.66 -3.60 9.41
C GLY A 31 15.64 -2.09 9.14
N PRO A 32 16.78 -1.39 9.39
CA PRO A 32 16.85 0.06 9.28
C PRO A 32 16.91 0.55 7.83
N ALA A 33 16.28 1.69 7.54
CA ALA A 33 16.62 2.49 6.37
C ALA A 33 17.90 3.28 6.63
N GLN A 34 18.82 3.35 5.68
CA GLN A 34 20.02 4.18 5.83
C GLN A 34 19.64 5.66 6.05
N LEU A 35 18.65 6.16 5.30
CA LEU A 35 17.97 7.43 5.58
C LEU A 35 16.46 7.24 5.42
N PHE A 36 15.70 7.81 6.33
CA PHE A 36 14.25 7.90 6.27
C PHE A 36 13.87 9.38 6.17
N VAL A 37 13.34 9.78 5.01
CA VAL A 37 13.07 11.18 4.64
C VAL A 37 11.57 11.43 4.66
N GLN A 38 11.14 12.53 5.30
CA GLN A 38 9.72 12.85 5.51
C GLN A 38 9.40 14.24 4.93
N PRO A 39 9.23 14.36 3.60
CA PRO A 39 8.85 15.63 2.99
C PRO A 39 7.48 16.06 3.51
N GLN A 40 7.37 17.36 3.84
CA GLN A 40 6.14 17.97 4.36
C GLN A 40 5.31 18.63 3.27
N THR A 41 5.94 18.90 2.11
CA THR A 41 5.31 19.53 0.95
C THR A 41 5.68 18.80 -0.33
N GLU A 42 4.86 18.98 -1.37
CA GLU A 42 5.15 18.47 -2.70
C GLU A 42 6.51 18.94 -3.23
N GLN A 43 6.83 20.21 -3.01
CA GLN A 43 8.12 20.76 -3.41
C GLN A 43 9.30 20.06 -2.72
N GLN A 44 9.16 19.75 -1.43
CA GLN A 44 10.17 18.97 -0.68
C GLN A 44 10.28 17.53 -1.22
N LEU A 45 9.17 16.90 -1.58
CA LEU A 45 9.19 15.58 -2.22
C LEU A 45 9.93 15.62 -3.55
N CYS A 46 9.58 16.54 -4.44
CA CYS A 46 10.27 16.72 -5.72
C CYS A 46 11.76 16.96 -5.53
N SER A 47 12.13 17.80 -4.54
CA SER A 47 13.53 18.07 -4.20
C SER A 47 14.25 16.82 -3.68
N ALA A 48 13.63 16.02 -2.81
CA ALA A 48 14.21 14.79 -2.29
C ALA A 48 14.43 13.75 -3.39
N VAL A 49 13.44 13.57 -4.28
CA VAL A 49 13.56 12.65 -5.44
C VAL A 49 14.64 13.13 -6.41
N ALA A 50 14.66 14.42 -6.75
CA ALA A 50 15.69 15.00 -7.61
C ALA A 50 17.09 14.81 -7.03
N LEU A 51 17.24 15.00 -5.71
CA LEU A 51 18.50 14.80 -5.01
C LEU A 51 18.97 13.33 -5.05
N CYS A 52 18.03 12.37 -4.88
CA CYS A 52 18.35 10.95 -5.03
C CYS A 52 18.90 10.63 -6.43
N LYS A 53 18.26 11.17 -7.46
CA LYS A 53 18.69 10.99 -8.86
C LYS A 53 20.03 11.65 -9.14
N GLU A 54 20.21 12.92 -8.76
CA GLU A 54 21.46 13.67 -8.93
C GLU A 54 22.67 12.94 -8.35
N GLN A 55 22.49 12.28 -7.20
CA GLN A 55 23.58 11.59 -6.53
C GLN A 55 23.59 10.07 -6.76
N ALA A 56 22.73 9.58 -7.65
CA ALA A 56 22.55 8.15 -7.93
C ALA A 56 22.31 7.31 -6.65
N VAL A 57 21.56 7.88 -5.70
CA VAL A 57 21.18 7.19 -4.46
C VAL A 57 19.88 6.43 -4.70
N ARG A 58 19.90 5.16 -4.37
CA ARG A 58 18.70 4.31 -4.42
C ARG A 58 17.65 4.85 -3.45
N TYR A 59 16.39 4.93 -3.89
CA TYR A 59 15.29 5.35 -3.02
C TYR A 59 14.05 4.48 -3.20
N TYR A 60 13.18 4.51 -2.18
CA TYR A 60 11.90 3.84 -2.15
C TYR A 60 10.82 4.80 -1.64
N LEU A 61 9.68 4.89 -2.35
CA LEU A 61 8.54 5.72 -1.94
C LEU A 61 7.60 4.88 -1.07
N LEU A 62 7.37 5.33 0.15
CA LEU A 62 6.59 4.61 1.14
C LEU A 62 5.30 5.38 1.49
N GLY A 63 4.15 4.74 1.30
CA GLY A 63 2.88 5.20 1.86
C GLY A 63 2.67 4.64 3.28
N ASN A 64 1.55 3.96 3.52
CA ASN A 64 1.27 3.36 4.84
C ASN A 64 2.01 2.04 5.12
N GLY A 65 2.79 1.51 4.19
CA GLY A 65 3.50 0.24 4.35
C GLY A 65 2.57 -0.97 4.56
N SER A 66 1.34 -0.93 4.03
CA SER A 66 0.33 -1.95 4.29
C SER A 66 0.35 -3.14 3.32
N ASN A 67 1.22 -3.09 2.30
CA ASN A 67 1.48 -4.19 1.36
C ASN A 67 2.98 -4.48 1.21
N ILE A 68 3.77 -4.17 2.25
CA ILE A 68 5.24 -4.19 2.21
C ILE A 68 5.79 -5.16 3.25
N LEU A 69 6.80 -5.91 2.82
CA LEU A 69 7.70 -6.69 3.67
C LEU A 69 9.11 -6.16 3.45
N PHE A 70 9.67 -5.47 4.44
CA PHE A 70 11.06 -5.01 4.39
C PHE A 70 12.03 -6.11 4.79
N ALA A 71 13.19 -6.16 4.13
CA ALA A 71 14.27 -7.08 4.46
C ALA A 71 14.78 -6.86 5.90
N ASP A 72 15.32 -7.92 6.50
CA ASP A 72 15.88 -7.87 7.86
C ASP A 72 17.14 -7.00 7.93
N GLU A 73 17.91 -6.95 6.85
CA GLU A 73 19.08 -6.07 6.68
C GLU A 73 18.69 -4.60 6.51
N GLY A 74 17.39 -4.33 6.25
CA GLY A 74 16.86 -3.00 5.99
C GLY A 74 16.99 -2.56 4.53
N PHE A 75 17.12 -1.25 4.33
CA PHE A 75 17.21 -0.64 3.00
C PHE A 75 18.46 0.23 2.89
N ALA A 76 19.41 -0.20 2.05
CA ALA A 76 20.65 0.53 1.79
C ALA A 76 20.40 1.68 0.81
N GLY A 77 19.76 2.75 1.30
CA GLY A 77 19.36 3.91 0.53
C GLY A 77 18.41 4.83 1.30
N VAL A 78 17.58 5.55 0.58
CA VAL A 78 16.64 6.54 1.11
C VAL A 78 15.21 5.99 1.02
N VAL A 79 14.53 5.85 2.14
CA VAL A 79 13.08 5.64 2.17
C VAL A 79 12.41 7.01 2.32
N ILE A 80 11.57 7.37 1.34
CA ILE A 80 10.83 8.64 1.35
C ILE A 80 9.38 8.33 1.76
N ASP A 81 9.01 8.77 2.95
CA ASP A 81 7.67 8.60 3.50
C ASP A 81 6.76 9.70 2.98
N ILE A 82 5.81 9.33 2.12
CA ILE A 82 4.82 10.26 1.55
C ILE A 82 3.56 10.40 2.43
N SER A 83 3.46 9.70 3.54
CA SER A 83 2.27 9.74 4.41
C SER A 83 2.05 11.10 5.08
N ALA A 84 3.10 11.92 5.17
CA ALA A 84 3.04 13.29 5.68
C ALA A 84 2.64 14.32 4.59
N LEU A 85 2.59 13.90 3.32
CA LEU A 85 2.24 14.78 2.20
C LEU A 85 0.73 14.95 2.11
N GLY A 86 0.29 16.19 2.27
CA GLY A 86 -1.05 16.64 1.92
C GLY A 86 -2.17 15.85 2.62
N SER A 87 -2.68 16.39 3.72
CA SER A 87 -3.99 15.98 4.25
C SER A 87 -5.14 16.62 3.49
N ASP A 88 -4.85 17.33 2.40
CA ASP A 88 -5.81 18.16 1.71
C ASP A 88 -6.74 17.29 0.85
N ILE A 89 -8.02 17.45 1.12
CA ILE A 89 -9.11 16.89 0.33
C ILE A 89 -9.95 18.07 -0.17
N ALA A 90 -10.05 18.22 -1.48
CA ALA A 90 -10.90 19.21 -2.13
C ALA A 90 -12.10 18.52 -2.78
N ILE A 91 -13.29 19.11 -2.64
CA ILE A 91 -14.52 18.59 -3.22
C ILE A 91 -15.19 19.68 -4.02
N GLU A 92 -15.46 19.39 -5.30
CA GLU A 92 -16.15 20.28 -6.24
C GLU A 92 -17.27 19.49 -6.93
N GLY A 93 -18.51 19.73 -6.52
CA GLY A 93 -19.65 18.94 -6.99
C GLY A 93 -19.51 17.46 -6.57
N ASN A 94 -19.39 16.59 -7.55
CA ASN A 94 -19.17 15.14 -7.33
C ASN A 94 -17.71 14.71 -7.57
N MET A 95 -16.81 15.66 -7.77
CA MET A 95 -15.37 15.41 -7.93
C MET A 95 -14.66 15.59 -6.59
N LEU A 96 -13.89 14.58 -6.19
CA LEU A 96 -13.10 14.59 -4.97
C LEU A 96 -11.62 14.43 -5.33
N THR A 97 -10.80 15.41 -4.94
CA THR A 97 -9.34 15.38 -5.17
C THR A 97 -8.63 15.25 -3.82
N ALA A 98 -7.66 14.35 -3.74
CA ALA A 98 -6.89 14.13 -2.52
C ALA A 98 -5.41 13.93 -2.79
N GLY A 99 -4.56 14.43 -1.88
CA GLY A 99 -3.11 14.18 -1.90
C GLY A 99 -2.77 12.71 -1.68
N ALA A 100 -1.64 12.28 -2.22
CA ALA A 100 -1.20 10.87 -2.17
C ALA A 100 -1.02 10.34 -0.74
N GLY A 101 -0.69 11.21 0.24
CA GLY A 101 -0.53 10.86 1.65
C GLY A 101 -1.85 10.68 2.41
N VAL A 102 -2.98 11.15 1.88
CA VAL A 102 -4.29 11.04 2.54
C VAL A 102 -4.63 9.57 2.82
N ARG A 103 -5.04 9.28 4.05
CA ARG A 103 -5.52 7.93 4.42
C ARG A 103 -6.85 7.63 3.74
N LEU A 104 -7.02 6.42 3.21
CA LEU A 104 -8.28 6.01 2.55
C LEU A 104 -9.50 6.16 3.45
N ALA A 105 -9.37 5.86 4.74
CA ALA A 105 -10.46 6.07 5.69
C ALA A 105 -10.86 7.55 5.83
N ALA A 106 -9.93 8.50 5.69
CA ALA A 106 -10.23 9.93 5.69
C ALA A 106 -10.92 10.35 4.39
N LEU A 107 -10.41 9.85 3.24
CA LEU A 107 -11.03 10.05 1.93
C LEU A 107 -12.50 9.60 1.91
N CYS A 108 -12.77 8.37 2.41
CA CYS A 108 -14.12 7.81 2.46
C CYS A 108 -15.05 8.60 3.41
N ARG A 109 -14.52 9.11 4.55
CA ARG A 109 -15.30 9.96 5.44
C ARG A 109 -15.64 11.29 4.79
N ALA A 110 -14.72 11.93 4.10
CA ALA A 110 -14.97 13.17 3.36
C ALA A 110 -16.05 12.98 2.27
N ALA A 111 -15.99 11.87 1.53
CA ALA A 111 -17.04 11.52 0.57
C ALA A 111 -18.41 11.37 1.25
N LEU A 112 -18.48 10.64 2.35
CA LEU A 112 -19.71 10.45 3.14
C LEU A 112 -20.29 11.79 3.63
N GLU A 113 -19.47 12.69 4.20
CA GLU A 113 -19.87 13.98 4.72
C GLU A 113 -20.48 14.90 3.65
N HIS A 114 -20.14 14.66 2.39
CA HIS A 114 -20.69 15.38 1.23
C HIS A 114 -21.75 14.59 0.46
N GLY A 115 -22.21 13.44 0.99
CA GLY A 115 -23.23 12.61 0.36
C GLY A 115 -22.77 12.02 -0.97
N LEU A 116 -21.49 11.65 -1.09
CA LEU A 116 -20.89 11.08 -2.29
C LEU A 116 -20.60 9.58 -2.10
N SER A 117 -21.22 8.74 -2.92
CA SER A 117 -21.11 7.28 -2.96
C SER A 117 -20.09 6.84 -4.00
N GLY A 118 -19.45 5.68 -3.78
CA GLY A 118 -18.52 5.03 -4.70
C GLY A 118 -17.20 4.62 -4.05
N LEU A 119 -16.89 5.11 -2.84
CA LEU A 119 -15.66 4.78 -2.10
C LEU A 119 -15.87 3.86 -0.90
N GLU A 120 -17.06 3.34 -0.67
CA GLU A 120 -17.41 2.54 0.52
C GLU A 120 -16.52 1.29 0.63
N PHE A 121 -16.15 0.69 -0.51
CA PHE A 121 -15.27 -0.49 -0.57
C PHE A 121 -13.87 -0.22 0.03
N ALA A 122 -13.41 1.03 -0.05
CA ALA A 122 -12.06 1.43 0.36
C ALA A 122 -11.94 1.76 1.84
N TYR A 123 -13.05 1.97 2.55
CA TYR A 123 -13.05 2.47 3.94
C TYR A 123 -12.21 1.64 4.91
N GLY A 124 -12.23 0.33 4.76
CA GLY A 124 -11.46 -0.57 5.61
C GLY A 124 -10.03 -0.86 5.13
N ILE A 125 -9.60 -0.36 3.97
CA ILE A 125 -8.25 -0.62 3.44
C ILE A 125 -7.24 0.27 4.19
N PRO A 126 -6.21 -0.30 4.84
CA PRO A 126 -5.24 0.47 5.64
C PRO A 126 -4.16 1.12 4.78
N GLY A 127 -4.54 1.87 3.75
CA GLY A 127 -3.65 2.49 2.77
C GLY A 127 -3.73 4.00 2.74
N THR A 128 -2.85 4.61 1.94
CA THR A 128 -2.94 6.00 1.48
C THR A 128 -3.48 6.03 0.05
N VAL A 129 -3.96 7.20 -0.39
CA VAL A 129 -4.46 7.43 -1.75
C VAL A 129 -3.41 7.01 -2.78
N GLY A 130 -2.16 7.48 -2.65
CA GLY A 130 -1.10 7.13 -3.59
C GLY A 130 -0.82 5.64 -3.64
N GLY A 131 -0.72 4.97 -2.46
CA GLY A 131 -0.54 3.52 -2.41
C GLY A 131 -1.72 2.73 -2.97
N ALA A 132 -2.94 3.24 -2.81
CA ALA A 132 -4.14 2.61 -3.35
C ALA A 132 -4.24 2.73 -4.87
N VAL A 133 -3.91 3.89 -5.43
CA VAL A 133 -3.84 4.09 -6.90
C VAL A 133 -2.73 3.24 -7.50
N TYR A 134 -1.54 3.25 -6.88
CA TYR A 134 -0.39 2.45 -7.31
C TYR A 134 -0.73 0.95 -7.45
N MET A 135 -1.52 0.41 -6.54
CA MET A 135 -1.94 -0.99 -6.50
C MET A 135 -3.29 -1.25 -7.19
N ASN A 136 -3.94 -0.24 -7.75
CA ASN A 136 -5.37 -0.33 -8.09
C ASN A 136 -6.13 -1.09 -7.00
N ALA A 137 -6.01 -0.61 -5.76
CA ALA A 137 -6.50 -1.30 -4.57
C ALA A 137 -8.01 -1.53 -4.66
N GLY A 138 -8.45 -2.72 -4.29
CA GLY A 138 -9.86 -3.08 -4.33
C GLY A 138 -10.24 -4.07 -3.24
N ALA A 139 -11.51 -4.02 -2.86
CA ALA A 139 -12.13 -4.92 -1.90
C ALA A 139 -13.64 -4.99 -2.18
N TYR A 140 -14.27 -6.13 -1.85
CA TYR A 140 -15.73 -6.31 -1.91
C TYR A 140 -16.39 -5.96 -3.25
N GLY A 141 -15.66 -6.14 -4.35
CA GLY A 141 -16.15 -5.93 -5.71
C GLY A 141 -15.92 -4.55 -6.29
N GLY A 142 -15.40 -3.58 -5.51
CA GLY A 142 -14.96 -2.28 -6.01
C GLY A 142 -13.44 -2.16 -6.04
N GLU A 143 -12.90 -1.34 -6.92
CA GLU A 143 -11.48 -1.03 -7.03
C GLU A 143 -11.27 0.44 -7.43
N MET A 144 -10.04 0.97 -7.24
CA MET A 144 -9.75 2.39 -7.48
C MET A 144 -10.10 2.82 -8.90
N LYS A 145 -9.84 1.99 -9.91
CA LYS A 145 -10.16 2.31 -11.31
C LYS A 145 -11.64 2.61 -11.57
N ASP A 146 -12.55 2.12 -10.72
CA ASP A 146 -13.98 2.32 -10.93
C ASP A 146 -14.43 3.76 -10.69
N VAL A 147 -13.62 4.52 -9.93
CA VAL A 147 -13.94 5.91 -9.52
C VAL A 147 -12.83 6.90 -9.86
N LEU A 148 -11.60 6.43 -10.16
CA LEU A 148 -10.46 7.28 -10.48
C LEU A 148 -10.63 7.94 -11.85
N THR A 149 -10.31 9.23 -11.96
CA THR A 149 -10.38 9.99 -13.21
C THR A 149 -9.04 10.51 -13.66
N VAL A 150 -8.28 11.13 -12.74
CA VAL A 150 -7.01 11.79 -13.05
C VAL A 150 -6.03 11.53 -11.90
N VAL A 151 -4.78 11.36 -12.26
CA VAL A 151 -3.65 11.35 -11.32
C VAL A 151 -2.70 12.48 -11.70
N ARG A 152 -2.19 13.19 -10.70
CA ARG A 152 -1.02 14.04 -10.82
C ARG A 152 0.17 13.31 -10.27
N ASP A 153 1.24 13.21 -11.03
CA ASP A 153 2.44 12.49 -10.63
C ASP A 153 3.73 13.22 -11.01
N LEU A 154 4.79 12.89 -10.31
CA LEU A 154 6.17 13.25 -10.62
C LEU A 154 6.77 12.12 -11.42
N THR A 155 7.11 12.37 -12.68
CA THR A 155 7.68 11.36 -13.57
C THR A 155 9.10 10.94 -13.14
N ALA A 156 9.59 9.87 -13.73
CA ALA A 156 10.98 9.46 -13.55
C ALA A 156 11.98 10.55 -14.00
N GLU A 157 11.62 11.45 -14.90
CA GLU A 157 12.45 12.58 -15.36
C GLU A 157 12.40 13.77 -14.39
N GLY A 158 11.43 13.81 -13.47
CA GLY A 158 11.27 14.87 -12.47
C GLY A 158 10.28 15.94 -12.88
N GLU A 159 9.46 15.67 -13.88
CA GLU A 159 8.39 16.56 -14.33
C GLU A 159 7.07 16.23 -13.63
N VAL A 160 6.31 17.25 -13.28
CA VAL A 160 4.96 17.07 -12.75
C VAL A 160 3.98 17.04 -13.91
N VAL A 161 3.31 15.92 -14.09
CA VAL A 161 2.36 15.69 -15.17
C VAL A 161 0.98 15.29 -14.63
N GLN A 162 0.00 15.27 -15.52
CA GLN A 162 -1.33 14.71 -15.26
C GLN A 162 -1.60 13.60 -16.26
N ALA A 163 -2.09 12.48 -15.78
CA ALA A 163 -2.55 11.36 -16.58
C ALA A 163 -4.00 11.01 -16.25
N SER A 164 -4.79 10.71 -17.28
CA SER A 164 -6.15 10.18 -17.10
C SER A 164 -6.10 8.73 -16.61
N ALA A 165 -7.15 8.25 -15.95
CA ALA A 165 -7.22 6.86 -15.49
C ALA A 165 -7.04 5.85 -16.63
N ALA A 166 -7.42 6.19 -17.85
CA ALA A 166 -7.26 5.34 -19.04
C ALA A 166 -5.79 5.13 -19.45
N GLU A 167 -4.90 6.06 -19.08
CA GLU A 167 -3.47 6.01 -19.40
C GLU A 167 -2.65 5.26 -18.33
N LEU A 168 -3.28 4.85 -17.22
CA LEU A 168 -2.58 4.28 -16.07
C LEU A 168 -2.46 2.76 -16.10
N ASP A 169 -2.93 2.08 -17.13
CA ASP A 169 -2.94 0.60 -17.25
C ASP A 169 -3.42 -0.12 -15.98
N LEU A 170 -4.55 0.37 -15.43
CA LEU A 170 -5.10 -0.14 -14.19
C LEU A 170 -5.73 -1.52 -14.38
N SER A 171 -5.12 -2.51 -13.77
CA SER A 171 -5.63 -3.88 -13.74
C SER A 171 -5.52 -4.49 -12.33
N TYR A 172 -5.76 -5.78 -12.18
CA TYR A 172 -5.73 -6.43 -10.87
C TYR A 172 -4.37 -6.29 -10.18
N ARG A 173 -4.31 -5.48 -9.13
CA ARG A 173 -3.09 -5.18 -8.36
C ARG A 173 -1.94 -4.60 -9.19
N HIS A 174 -2.28 -3.81 -10.19
CA HIS A 174 -1.33 -3.22 -11.12
C HIS A 174 -1.73 -1.81 -11.54
N SER A 175 -0.71 -0.99 -11.79
CA SER A 175 -0.75 0.29 -12.50
C SER A 175 0.57 0.54 -13.20
N ILE A 176 0.59 1.45 -14.17
CA ILE A 176 1.81 1.84 -14.91
C ILE A 176 2.95 2.32 -13.98
N PHE A 177 2.62 2.79 -12.78
CA PHE A 177 3.63 3.25 -11.80
C PHE A 177 4.56 2.15 -11.30
N GLU A 178 4.21 0.88 -11.51
CA GLU A 178 5.11 -0.24 -11.24
C GLU A 178 6.32 -0.27 -12.17
N GLU A 179 6.17 0.25 -13.37
CA GLU A 179 7.12 0.16 -14.47
C GLU A 179 7.85 1.48 -14.72
N ASN A 180 7.11 2.60 -14.65
CA ASN A 180 7.65 3.90 -15.04
C ASN A 180 8.39 4.65 -13.91
N GLY A 181 8.33 4.16 -12.66
CA GLY A 181 9.00 4.78 -11.51
C GLY A 181 8.44 6.15 -11.10
N GLY A 182 7.25 6.51 -11.59
CA GLY A 182 6.56 7.75 -11.23
C GLY A 182 6.13 7.77 -9.77
N CYS A 183 6.02 8.97 -9.20
CA CYS A 183 5.55 9.20 -7.84
C CYS A 183 4.19 9.91 -7.88
N ILE A 184 3.14 9.25 -7.42
CA ILE A 184 1.80 9.83 -7.33
C ILE A 184 1.80 10.96 -6.31
N LEU A 185 1.34 12.15 -6.71
CA LEU A 185 1.23 13.37 -5.90
C LEU A 185 -0.19 13.57 -5.39
N SER A 186 -1.17 13.39 -6.26
CA SER A 186 -2.60 13.47 -5.93
C SER A 186 -3.43 12.66 -6.91
N ALA A 187 -4.66 12.34 -6.52
CA ALA A 187 -5.62 11.65 -7.35
C ALA A 187 -6.99 12.31 -7.26
N GLN A 188 -7.72 12.31 -8.36
CA GLN A 188 -9.09 12.81 -8.47
C GLN A 188 -10.05 11.65 -8.76
N PHE A 189 -11.18 11.68 -8.08
CA PHE A 189 -12.22 10.66 -8.14
C PHE A 189 -13.56 11.28 -8.53
N ALA A 190 -14.27 10.65 -9.47
CA ALA A 190 -15.65 10.98 -9.80
C ALA A 190 -16.61 10.07 -9.03
N LEU A 191 -17.39 10.64 -8.15
CA LEU A 191 -18.30 9.94 -7.26
C LEU A 191 -19.76 10.23 -7.65
N GLN A 192 -20.71 9.49 -7.10
CA GLN A 192 -22.12 9.66 -7.37
C GLN A 192 -22.83 10.28 -6.16
N PRO A 193 -23.73 11.26 -6.35
CA PRO A 193 -24.59 11.71 -5.27
C PRO A 193 -25.38 10.55 -4.66
N GLY A 194 -25.42 10.47 -3.34
CA GLY A 194 -26.08 9.40 -2.60
C GLY A 194 -26.63 9.85 -1.27
N ASN A 195 -27.42 8.99 -0.63
CA ASN A 195 -27.91 9.23 0.70
C ASN A 195 -26.83 8.94 1.75
N ALA A 196 -26.49 9.88 2.61
CA ALA A 196 -25.44 9.74 3.62
C ALA A 196 -25.69 8.56 4.59
N ALA A 197 -26.96 8.27 4.92
CA ALA A 197 -27.29 7.14 5.80
C ALA A 197 -27.02 5.79 5.11
N ASP A 198 -27.30 5.68 3.80
CA ASP A 198 -27.06 4.46 3.02
C ASP A 198 -25.54 4.25 2.80
N ILE A 199 -24.80 5.32 2.49
CA ILE A 199 -23.33 5.30 2.38
C ILE A 199 -22.71 4.83 3.70
N ARG A 200 -23.14 5.41 4.82
CA ARG A 200 -22.69 5.02 6.17
C ARG A 200 -22.98 3.54 6.44
N ALA A 201 -24.22 3.13 6.22
CA ALA A 201 -24.63 1.74 6.43
C ALA A 201 -23.77 0.77 5.62
N LYS A 202 -23.45 1.13 4.35
CA LYS A 202 -22.57 0.32 3.50
C LYS A 202 -21.14 0.27 4.00
N MET A 203 -20.57 1.40 4.41
CA MET A 203 -19.22 1.45 5.01
C MET A 203 -19.14 0.57 6.26
N ASP A 204 -20.13 0.66 7.15
CA ASP A 204 -20.19 -0.09 8.40
C ASP A 204 -20.39 -1.60 8.13
N GLU A 205 -21.23 -1.99 7.16
CA GLU A 205 -21.40 -3.37 6.71
C GLU A 205 -20.07 -3.97 6.24
N LEU A 206 -19.34 -3.24 5.36
CA LEU A 206 -18.08 -3.73 4.79
C LEU A 206 -16.98 -3.80 5.84
N MET A 207 -16.95 -2.85 6.77
CA MET A 207 -16.04 -2.87 7.91
C MET A 207 -16.33 -4.03 8.86
N ALA A 208 -17.60 -4.30 9.18
CA ALA A 208 -17.99 -5.45 9.99
C ALA A 208 -17.56 -6.78 9.34
N LYS A 209 -17.79 -6.95 8.04
CA LYS A 209 -17.30 -8.13 7.29
C LYS A 209 -15.79 -8.27 7.35
N ARG A 210 -15.05 -7.15 7.34
CA ARG A 210 -13.60 -7.15 7.43
C ARG A 210 -13.13 -7.58 8.82
N VAL A 211 -13.70 -7.00 9.87
CA VAL A 211 -13.39 -7.35 11.27
C VAL A 211 -13.71 -8.82 11.54
N ASP A 212 -14.82 -9.32 11.02
CA ASP A 212 -15.21 -10.72 11.16
C ASP A 212 -14.23 -11.69 10.50
N LYS A 213 -13.78 -11.38 9.26
CA LYS A 213 -13.05 -12.35 8.42
C LYS A 213 -11.53 -12.21 8.42
N GLN A 214 -10.98 -11.04 8.77
CA GLN A 214 -9.54 -10.77 8.65
C GLN A 214 -8.86 -10.68 10.02
N PRO A 215 -7.58 -11.08 10.14
CA PRO A 215 -6.82 -11.06 11.39
C PRO A 215 -6.28 -9.65 11.68
N LEU A 216 -7.18 -8.68 11.94
CA LEU A 216 -6.82 -7.28 12.17
C LEU A 216 -6.12 -7.03 13.52
N ASP A 217 -6.15 -8.02 14.40
CA ASP A 217 -5.48 -8.05 15.69
C ASP A 217 -3.99 -8.44 15.61
N LYS A 218 -3.55 -8.95 14.45
CA LYS A 218 -2.16 -9.37 14.24
C LYS A 218 -1.50 -8.54 13.13
N PRO A 219 -0.20 -8.19 13.28
CA PRO A 219 0.53 -7.51 12.21
C PRO A 219 0.61 -8.37 10.94
N SER A 220 0.30 -7.77 9.79
CA SER A 220 0.38 -8.39 8.46
C SER A 220 0.47 -7.33 7.36
N ALA A 221 0.74 -7.74 6.13
CA ALA A 221 0.68 -6.90 4.94
C ALA A 221 -0.57 -7.20 4.07
N GLY A 222 -1.70 -7.55 4.69
CA GLY A 222 -2.91 -7.91 3.96
C GLY A 222 -2.85 -9.32 3.37
N SER A 223 -3.53 -9.53 2.23
CA SER A 223 -3.47 -10.79 1.49
C SER A 223 -2.05 -11.03 0.98
N THR A 224 -1.50 -12.20 1.32
CA THR A 224 -0.10 -12.52 0.99
C THR A 224 0.09 -12.96 -0.46
N PHE A 225 -0.95 -13.59 -1.03
CA PHE A 225 -0.91 -14.12 -2.39
C PHE A 225 -2.01 -13.53 -3.25
N LYS A 226 -1.69 -13.27 -4.52
CA LYS A 226 -2.64 -12.89 -5.55
C LYS A 226 -3.68 -13.99 -5.76
N ARG A 227 -4.84 -13.61 -6.25
CA ARG A 227 -5.87 -14.57 -6.65
C ARG A 227 -5.44 -15.27 -7.94
N PRO A 228 -5.25 -16.61 -7.94
CA PRO A 228 -4.98 -17.32 -9.17
C PRO A 228 -6.24 -17.39 -10.06
N ALA A 229 -6.04 -17.59 -11.36
CA ALA A 229 -7.16 -17.71 -12.30
C ALA A 229 -8.08 -18.88 -11.91
N GLY A 230 -9.39 -18.60 -11.80
CA GLY A 230 -10.40 -19.59 -11.49
C GLY A 230 -10.48 -20.08 -10.03
N ALA A 231 -9.64 -19.54 -9.11
CA ALA A 231 -9.62 -19.96 -7.71
C ALA A 231 -9.35 -18.81 -6.74
N PHE A 232 -9.43 -19.07 -5.45
CA PHE A 232 -9.08 -18.14 -4.38
C PHE A 232 -7.89 -18.68 -3.59
N ALA A 233 -6.80 -17.94 -3.50
CA ALA A 233 -5.60 -18.36 -2.78
C ALA A 233 -5.90 -18.82 -1.35
N ALA A 234 -6.73 -18.06 -0.60
CA ALA A 234 -7.12 -18.43 0.76
C ALA A 234 -7.84 -19.78 0.84
N ALA A 235 -8.73 -20.08 -0.13
CA ALA A 235 -9.44 -21.36 -0.17
C ALA A 235 -8.52 -22.54 -0.50
N LEU A 236 -7.59 -22.36 -1.43
CA LEU A 236 -6.59 -23.37 -1.77
C LEU A 236 -5.68 -23.70 -0.57
N ILE A 237 -5.21 -22.66 0.14
CA ILE A 237 -4.36 -22.81 1.32
C ILE A 237 -5.12 -23.53 2.45
N ASP A 238 -6.38 -23.17 2.68
CA ASP A 238 -7.26 -23.82 3.67
C ASP A 238 -7.54 -25.27 3.32
N GLN A 239 -7.86 -25.57 2.05
CA GLN A 239 -8.07 -26.92 1.52
C GLN A 239 -6.83 -27.81 1.70
N CYS A 240 -5.63 -27.24 1.64
CA CYS A 240 -4.38 -27.95 1.88
C CYS A 240 -4.12 -28.24 3.37
N GLY A 241 -4.96 -27.74 4.29
CA GLY A 241 -4.80 -27.93 5.74
C GLY A 241 -3.72 -27.05 6.35
N LEU A 242 -3.43 -25.87 5.73
CA LEU A 242 -2.33 -24.99 6.13
C LEU A 242 -2.76 -23.86 7.08
N ARG A 243 -3.98 -23.91 7.63
CA ARG A 243 -4.44 -22.98 8.66
C ARG A 243 -3.56 -23.10 9.91
N GLY A 244 -2.98 -21.99 10.37
CA GLY A 244 -2.05 -21.98 11.50
C GLY A 244 -0.66 -22.56 11.21
N PHE A 245 -0.37 -22.94 9.95
CA PHE A 245 0.96 -23.41 9.55
C PHE A 245 2.00 -22.31 9.74
N CYS A 246 3.11 -22.60 10.40
CA CYS A 246 4.11 -21.62 10.82
C CYS A 246 5.53 -21.97 10.37
N HIS A 247 6.32 -20.90 10.20
CA HIS A 247 7.77 -20.95 10.05
C HIS A 247 8.38 -19.83 10.88
N GLY A 248 9.25 -20.13 11.84
CA GLY A 248 9.79 -19.15 12.77
C GLY A 248 8.69 -18.37 13.50
N GLY A 249 8.74 -17.04 13.43
CA GLY A 249 7.73 -16.14 13.99
C GLY A 249 6.55 -15.83 13.07
N ALA A 250 6.52 -16.35 11.83
CA ALA A 250 5.48 -16.12 10.86
C ALA A 250 4.48 -17.30 10.82
N ALA A 251 3.20 -17.01 10.58
CA ALA A 251 2.17 -18.05 10.44
C ALA A 251 1.11 -17.70 9.39
N VAL A 252 0.55 -18.72 8.73
CA VAL A 252 -0.74 -18.60 8.05
C VAL A 252 -1.83 -18.34 9.09
N SER A 253 -2.61 -17.29 8.90
CA SER A 253 -3.62 -16.90 9.90
C SER A 253 -4.68 -17.98 10.11
N ASP A 254 -5.01 -18.26 11.37
CA ASP A 254 -6.13 -19.11 11.76
C ASP A 254 -7.48 -18.54 11.34
N LYS A 255 -7.59 -17.24 11.19
CA LYS A 255 -8.83 -16.55 10.84
C LYS A 255 -9.05 -16.47 9.33
N HIS A 256 -7.96 -16.27 8.55
CA HIS A 256 -8.04 -16.14 7.10
C HIS A 256 -6.77 -16.63 6.44
N CYS A 257 -6.83 -17.80 5.80
CA CYS A 257 -5.66 -18.49 5.23
C CYS A 257 -4.93 -17.71 4.10
N GLY A 258 -5.52 -16.66 3.56
CA GLY A 258 -4.85 -15.75 2.59
C GLY A 258 -3.87 -14.77 3.24
N PHE A 259 -3.83 -14.69 4.59
CA PHE A 259 -2.96 -13.79 5.33
C PHE A 259 -1.83 -14.57 6.00
N VAL A 260 -0.61 -14.09 5.84
CA VAL A 260 0.50 -14.42 6.72
C VAL A 260 0.59 -13.32 7.78
N VAL A 261 0.68 -13.73 9.04
CA VAL A 261 0.74 -12.84 10.20
C VAL A 261 2.05 -12.98 10.94
N ASN A 262 2.48 -11.91 11.60
CA ASN A 262 3.59 -11.90 12.54
C ASN A 262 3.05 -12.24 13.93
N LEU A 263 3.49 -13.37 14.50
CA LEU A 263 3.10 -13.82 15.83
C LEU A 263 3.89 -13.12 16.96
N GLY A 264 4.86 -12.29 16.59
CA GLY A 264 5.83 -11.63 17.47
C GLY A 264 7.24 -12.11 17.14
N GLY A 265 8.10 -11.15 16.78
CA GLY A 265 9.49 -11.43 16.43
C GLY A 265 9.72 -12.15 15.10
N ALA A 266 8.74 -12.20 14.19
CA ALA A 266 8.94 -12.73 12.85
C ALA A 266 9.95 -11.87 12.07
N THR A 267 10.79 -12.55 11.29
CA THR A 267 11.74 -11.93 10.35
C THR A 267 11.21 -11.94 8.93
N CYS A 268 11.80 -11.15 8.05
CA CYS A 268 11.53 -11.22 6.62
C CYS A 268 11.86 -12.62 6.07
N ALA A 269 12.96 -13.21 6.54
CA ALA A 269 13.37 -14.56 6.17
C ALA A 269 12.30 -15.61 6.55
N ASP A 270 11.73 -15.53 7.77
CA ASP A 270 10.64 -16.42 8.21
C ASP A 270 9.42 -16.32 7.28
N VAL A 271 8.99 -15.09 6.95
CA VAL A 271 7.83 -14.88 6.07
C VAL A 271 8.08 -15.45 4.68
N LEU A 272 9.28 -15.22 4.11
CA LEU A 272 9.62 -15.72 2.78
C LEU A 272 9.70 -17.25 2.76
N ALA A 273 10.33 -17.88 3.75
CA ALA A 273 10.39 -19.33 3.89
C ALA A 273 8.97 -19.93 4.01
N LEU A 274 8.13 -19.37 4.89
CA LEU A 274 6.73 -19.79 5.01
C LEU A 274 5.96 -19.67 3.69
N CYS A 275 6.13 -18.56 2.96
CA CYS A 275 5.50 -18.36 1.65
C CYS A 275 5.94 -19.42 0.64
N ASP A 276 7.22 -19.78 0.61
CA ASP A 276 7.74 -20.76 -0.35
C ASP A 276 7.28 -22.17 0.01
N GLU A 277 7.21 -22.54 1.30
CA GLU A 277 6.61 -23.81 1.77
C GLU A 277 5.12 -23.91 1.41
N VAL A 278 4.34 -22.85 1.68
CA VAL A 278 2.90 -22.78 1.32
C VAL A 278 2.71 -22.96 -0.18
N ARG A 279 3.52 -22.28 -1.01
CA ARG A 279 3.47 -22.40 -2.48
C ARG A 279 3.76 -23.81 -2.96
N ALA A 280 4.79 -24.44 -2.40
CA ALA A 280 5.17 -25.81 -2.76
C ALA A 280 4.04 -26.79 -2.44
N ILE A 281 3.49 -26.74 -1.23
CA ILE A 281 2.41 -27.63 -0.78
C ILE A 281 1.12 -27.42 -1.59
N VAL A 282 0.73 -26.16 -1.85
CA VAL A 282 -0.47 -25.85 -2.65
C VAL A 282 -0.27 -26.34 -4.09
N LYS A 283 0.90 -26.12 -4.71
CA LYS A 283 1.19 -26.59 -6.07
C LYS A 283 1.13 -28.13 -6.14
N GLU A 284 1.74 -28.83 -5.19
CA GLU A 284 1.73 -30.29 -5.12
C GLU A 284 0.31 -30.87 -5.00
N LYS A 285 -0.51 -30.30 -4.09
CA LYS A 285 -1.83 -30.84 -3.77
C LYS A 285 -2.94 -30.41 -4.73
N THR A 286 -2.81 -29.26 -5.38
CA THR A 286 -3.90 -28.65 -6.16
C THR A 286 -3.55 -28.33 -7.61
N GLY A 287 -2.26 -28.32 -7.96
CA GLY A 287 -1.75 -27.91 -9.26
C GLY A 287 -1.68 -26.40 -9.47
N TYR A 288 -2.23 -25.58 -8.56
CA TYR A 288 -2.19 -24.12 -8.67
C TYR A 288 -0.86 -23.55 -8.21
N GLU A 289 -0.34 -22.59 -8.97
CA GLU A 289 0.82 -21.79 -8.57
C GLU A 289 0.35 -20.49 -7.90
N LEU A 290 0.82 -20.24 -6.67
CA LEU A 290 0.54 -19.00 -5.96
C LEU A 290 1.64 -17.97 -6.23
N GLU A 291 1.24 -16.73 -6.55
CA GLU A 291 2.10 -15.57 -6.70
C GLU A 291 1.95 -14.66 -5.49
N LYS A 292 3.06 -14.13 -4.96
CA LYS A 292 3.02 -13.18 -3.83
C LYS A 292 2.38 -11.85 -4.27
N GLU A 293 1.44 -11.33 -3.48
CA GLU A 293 0.87 -9.99 -3.64
C GLU A 293 1.68 -8.96 -2.84
N ILE A 294 2.22 -9.37 -1.68
CA ILE A 294 3.08 -8.52 -0.85
C ILE A 294 4.38 -8.19 -1.58
N ARG A 295 4.82 -6.94 -1.44
CA ARG A 295 6.05 -6.44 -2.06
C ARG A 295 7.21 -6.54 -1.09
N VAL A 296 8.24 -7.29 -1.50
CA VAL A 296 9.48 -7.44 -0.72
C VAL A 296 10.45 -6.33 -1.13
N VAL A 297 10.88 -5.53 -0.16
CA VAL A 297 11.80 -4.40 -0.34
C VAL A 297 13.11 -4.72 0.35
N LYS A 298 14.20 -4.78 -0.47
CA LYS A 298 15.56 -5.14 -0.03
C LYS A 298 16.53 -4.01 -0.30
#